data_5d3734fbff2bc39e42ab0fffbe7f4562
#
_entry.id   5d3734fbff2bc39e42ab0fffbe7f4562
#
_cell.length_a   1.000
_cell.length_b   1.000
_cell.length_c   1.000
_cell.angle_alpha   90.00
_cell.angle_beta   90.00
_cell.angle_gamma   90.00
#
_symmetry.space_group_name_H-M   'P 1'
#
loop_
_entity.id
_entity.type
_entity.pdbx_description
1 polymer ?
#
loop_
_entity_poly.entity_id
_entity_poly.type
_entity_poly.pdbx_seq_one_letter_code
_entity_poly.pdbx_strand_id
1 'polypeptide(L)'
;MIKGVKFRSIFYRYVLFIIVLFFLGFNQIVGRGFQTITFYDYTFSFDQTQLVYFLLLLLLLGISIHFLFPWKFYITQEGIYLRRFDLFVPWSDISGVSHFWINKASNFSRGLVFYNNKCLVFYRNNYKPICIYNTSLLALFLVKLFNSQIKTNIMSASFATGFNILLNTSIVCYLYFLDLKTLSFSYFLLFCLLYFIKIFIIPLCLVSSQNSKYGPYLVHSSFFKRNASDVIHV
;
A
#
# COMPACT_ATOMS: atom_id res chain seq x y z
N MET A 1 5.20 7.18 -29.97
CA MET A 1 4.68 7.59 -28.64
C MET A 1 3.84 6.44 -28.08
N ILE A 2 4.30 5.76 -27.02
CA ILE A 2 3.62 4.56 -26.47
C ILE A 2 2.33 5.01 -25.80
N LYS A 3 1.18 4.67 -26.41
CA LYS A 3 -0.14 4.92 -25.81
C LYS A 3 -0.39 3.86 -24.75
N GLY A 4 -0.44 4.25 -23.46
CA GLY A 4 -0.67 3.31 -22.37
C GLY A 4 -1.05 4.00 -21.06
N VAL A 5 -1.54 3.23 -20.11
CA VAL A 5 -1.87 3.71 -18.78
C VAL A 5 -0.63 3.71 -17.91
N LYS A 6 -0.30 4.87 -17.35
CA LYS A 6 0.88 5.11 -16.52
C LYS A 6 0.63 4.74 -15.07
N PHE A 7 1.56 4.01 -14.46
CA PHE A 7 1.52 3.65 -13.05
C PHE A 7 2.69 4.26 -12.27
N ARG A 8 2.36 4.81 -11.10
CA ARG A 8 3.30 5.36 -10.14
C ARG A 8 3.40 4.45 -8.92
N SER A 9 4.43 4.63 -8.10
CA SER A 9 4.49 4.02 -6.77
C SER A 9 3.38 4.57 -5.89
N ILE A 10 2.69 3.70 -5.17
CA ILE A 10 1.70 4.08 -4.18
C ILE A 10 2.21 3.72 -2.79
N PHE A 11 2.48 4.72 -1.99
CA PHE A 11 2.90 4.55 -0.60
C PHE A 11 1.66 4.46 0.31
N TYR A 12 0.99 3.31 0.30
CA TYR A 12 -0.29 3.09 1.01
C TYR A 12 -0.23 3.46 2.49
N ARG A 13 0.89 3.23 3.17
CA ARG A 13 1.05 3.59 4.59
C ARG A 13 1.03 5.10 4.79
N TYR A 14 1.69 5.83 3.89
CA TYR A 14 1.69 7.28 3.91
C TYR A 14 0.29 7.85 3.67
N VAL A 15 -0.41 7.36 2.65
CA VAL A 15 -1.79 7.78 2.35
C VAL A 15 -2.72 7.48 3.53
N LEU A 16 -2.62 6.27 4.10
CA LEU A 16 -3.42 5.90 5.28
C LEU A 16 -3.09 6.80 6.48
N PHE A 17 -1.81 7.08 6.73
CA PHE A 17 -1.39 7.96 7.82
C PHE A 17 -1.97 9.37 7.68
N ILE A 18 -1.92 9.96 6.49
CA ILE A 18 -2.52 11.28 6.22
C ILE A 18 -4.03 11.26 6.45
N ILE A 19 -4.73 10.21 5.97
CA ILE A 19 -6.17 10.06 6.19
C ILE A 19 -6.49 9.95 7.70
N VAL A 20 -5.75 9.15 8.45
CA VAL A 20 -5.95 9.00 9.91
C VAL A 20 -5.72 10.33 10.62
N LEU A 21 -4.65 11.04 10.31
CA LEU A 21 -4.37 12.36 10.89
C LEU A 21 -5.48 13.37 10.59
N PHE A 22 -5.98 13.36 9.35
CA PHE A 22 -7.11 14.22 8.97
C PHE A 22 -8.34 13.94 9.82
N PHE A 23 -8.76 12.69 9.92
CA PHE A 23 -9.97 12.32 10.68
C PHE A 23 -9.82 12.56 12.18
N LEU A 24 -8.65 12.28 12.75
CA LEU A 24 -8.37 12.58 14.16
C LEU A 24 -8.42 14.09 14.43
N GLY A 25 -7.76 14.90 13.57
CA GLY A 25 -7.80 16.36 13.69
C GLY A 25 -9.21 16.91 13.51
N PHE A 26 -9.93 16.42 12.50
CA PHE A 26 -11.32 16.82 12.25
C PHE A 26 -12.23 16.52 13.45
N ASN A 27 -12.11 15.33 14.06
CA ASN A 27 -12.89 14.98 15.26
C ASN A 27 -12.56 15.88 16.44
N GLN A 28 -11.30 16.25 16.67
CA GLN A 28 -10.92 17.17 17.74
C GLN A 28 -11.49 18.57 17.53
N ILE A 29 -11.51 19.06 16.31
CA ILE A 29 -11.97 20.41 15.97
C ILE A 29 -13.50 20.49 15.97
N VAL A 30 -14.16 19.61 15.20
CA VAL A 30 -15.61 19.67 14.99
C VAL A 30 -16.36 18.98 16.13
N GLY A 31 -15.88 17.80 16.57
CA GLY A 31 -16.56 17.01 17.59
C GLY A 31 -16.38 17.52 19.02
N ARG A 32 -15.26 18.19 19.31
CA ARG A 32 -14.90 18.62 20.68
C ARG A 32 -14.73 20.14 20.82
N GLY A 33 -14.94 20.89 19.75
CA GLY A 33 -14.81 22.36 19.78
C GLY A 33 -13.41 22.84 20.13
N PHE A 34 -12.37 22.09 19.75
CA PHE A 34 -10.99 22.45 20.03
C PHE A 34 -10.62 23.69 19.21
N GLN A 35 -10.47 24.82 19.88
CA GLN A 35 -10.19 26.12 19.23
C GLN A 35 -8.91 26.77 19.74
N THR A 36 -8.31 26.24 20.81
CA THR A 36 -7.14 26.83 21.43
C THR A 36 -5.99 25.81 21.51
N ILE A 37 -4.81 26.24 21.12
CA ILE A 37 -3.57 25.48 21.32
C ILE A 37 -2.69 26.30 22.25
N THR A 38 -2.35 25.73 23.40
CA THR A 38 -1.41 26.33 24.35
C THR A 38 -0.04 25.66 24.17
N PHE A 39 0.96 26.46 23.86
CA PHE A 39 2.32 25.99 23.75
C PHE A 39 3.20 26.88 24.64
N TYR A 40 3.70 26.33 25.75
CA TYR A 40 4.31 27.07 26.85
C TYR A 40 3.35 28.18 27.35
N ASP A 41 3.82 29.44 27.35
CA ASP A 41 3.05 30.61 27.79
C ASP A 41 2.19 31.25 26.68
N TYR A 42 2.26 30.69 25.46
CA TYR A 42 1.53 31.22 24.32
C TYR A 42 0.26 30.42 24.07
N THR A 43 -0.88 31.13 24.05
CA THR A 43 -2.18 30.58 23.71
C THR A 43 -2.61 31.09 22.34
N PHE A 44 -2.73 30.19 21.40
CA PHE A 44 -3.23 30.51 20.05
C PHE A 44 -4.70 30.13 20.00
N SER A 45 -5.56 31.10 19.73
CA SER A 45 -6.99 30.88 19.47
C SER A 45 -7.22 30.87 17.95
N PHE A 46 -7.89 29.86 17.46
CA PHE A 46 -8.23 29.71 16.06
C PHE A 46 -9.74 29.62 15.91
N ASP A 47 -10.26 30.22 14.83
CA ASP A 47 -11.63 29.94 14.43
C ASP A 47 -11.74 28.49 13.93
N GLN A 48 -12.83 27.81 14.32
CA GLN A 48 -13.10 26.44 13.93
C GLN A 48 -13.06 26.24 12.42
N THR A 49 -13.59 27.20 11.69
CA THR A 49 -13.59 27.18 10.22
C THR A 49 -12.19 27.22 9.63
N GLN A 50 -11.31 28.07 10.18
CA GLN A 50 -9.92 28.18 9.75
C GLN A 50 -9.14 26.89 9.98
N LEU A 51 -9.37 26.23 11.13
CA LEU A 51 -8.74 24.93 11.45
C LEU A 51 -9.20 23.82 10.49
N VAL A 52 -10.48 23.80 10.12
CA VAL A 52 -10.98 22.85 9.12
C VAL A 52 -10.34 23.09 7.76
N TYR A 53 -10.24 24.34 7.31
CA TYR A 53 -9.55 24.67 6.06
C TYR A 53 -8.06 24.31 6.09
N PHE A 54 -7.39 24.54 7.22
CA PHE A 54 -6.00 24.12 7.39
C PHE A 54 -5.83 22.60 7.28
N LEU A 55 -6.70 21.81 7.89
CA LEU A 55 -6.69 20.35 7.76
C LEU A 55 -6.93 19.88 6.33
N LEU A 56 -7.88 20.52 5.63
CA LEU A 56 -8.14 20.23 4.21
C LEU A 56 -6.92 20.55 3.36
N LEU A 57 -6.26 21.68 3.62
CA LEU A 57 -5.01 22.04 2.94
C LEU A 57 -3.92 21.00 3.18
N LEU A 58 -3.71 20.54 4.42
CA LEU A 58 -2.76 19.50 4.75
C LEU A 58 -3.08 18.17 4.04
N LEU A 59 -4.35 17.80 3.97
CA LEU A 59 -4.80 16.62 3.23
C LEU A 59 -4.47 16.74 1.73
N LEU A 60 -4.80 17.88 1.12
CA LEU A 60 -4.52 18.14 -0.29
C LEU A 60 -3.02 18.16 -0.58
N LEU A 61 -2.21 18.80 0.26
CA LEU A 61 -0.75 18.78 0.14
C LEU A 61 -0.19 17.35 0.28
N GLY A 62 -0.66 16.59 1.28
CA GLY A 62 -0.25 15.21 1.47
C GLY A 62 -0.59 14.31 0.28
N ILE A 63 -1.76 14.49 -0.35
CA ILE A 63 -2.12 13.79 -1.58
C ILE A 63 -1.26 14.27 -2.75
N SER A 64 -1.02 15.57 -2.86
CA SER A 64 -0.26 16.16 -3.97
C SER A 64 1.19 15.68 -4.01
N ILE A 65 1.83 15.45 -2.87
CA ILE A 65 3.19 14.86 -2.79
C ILE A 65 3.25 13.53 -3.53
N HIS A 66 2.16 12.74 -3.53
CA HIS A 66 2.11 11.48 -4.26
C HIS A 66 2.29 11.65 -5.77
N PHE A 67 1.83 12.77 -6.33
CA PHE A 67 1.97 13.07 -7.77
C PHE A 67 3.37 13.52 -8.18
N LEU A 68 4.24 13.85 -7.23
CA LEU A 68 5.64 14.20 -7.51
C LEU A 68 6.49 12.97 -7.85
N PHE A 69 6.06 11.77 -7.43
CA PHE A 69 6.81 10.55 -7.74
C PHE A 69 6.71 10.20 -9.24
N PRO A 70 7.84 9.85 -9.87
CA PRO A 70 7.85 9.47 -11.27
C PRO A 70 7.05 8.16 -11.49
N TRP A 71 6.48 8.05 -12.68
CA TRP A 71 5.86 6.79 -13.09
C TRP A 71 6.92 5.70 -13.28
N LYS A 72 6.56 4.45 -12.96
CA LYS A 72 7.45 3.30 -13.03
C LYS A 72 7.30 2.51 -14.31
N PHE A 73 6.07 2.29 -14.75
CA PHE A 73 5.77 1.48 -15.91
C PHE A 73 4.46 1.91 -16.57
N TYR A 74 4.29 1.50 -17.82
CA TYR A 74 3.03 1.61 -18.56
C TYR A 74 2.46 0.23 -18.84
N ILE A 75 1.15 0.14 -18.89
CA ILE A 75 0.42 -0.98 -19.45
C ILE A 75 -0.18 -0.52 -20.77
N THR A 76 0.10 -1.24 -21.82
CA THR A 76 -0.36 -0.96 -23.19
C THR A 76 -1.17 -2.15 -23.71
N GLN A 77 -1.78 -2.01 -24.88
CA GLN A 77 -2.48 -3.12 -25.55
C GLN A 77 -1.50 -4.23 -26.01
N GLU A 78 -0.25 -3.91 -26.24
CA GLU A 78 0.75 -4.83 -26.79
C GLU A 78 1.64 -5.46 -25.71
N GLY A 79 1.71 -4.86 -24.50
CA GLY A 79 2.59 -5.32 -23.44
C GLY A 79 2.79 -4.28 -22.34
N ILE A 80 3.85 -4.47 -21.59
CA ILE A 80 4.27 -3.55 -20.52
C ILE A 80 5.60 -2.89 -20.86
N TYR A 81 5.73 -1.60 -20.54
CA TYR A 81 6.99 -0.86 -20.67
C TYR A 81 7.48 -0.42 -19.29
N LEU A 82 8.72 -0.79 -18.97
CA LEU A 82 9.41 -0.48 -17.72
C LEU A 82 10.35 0.71 -17.91
N ARG A 83 10.01 1.85 -17.33
CA ARG A 83 10.78 3.08 -17.49
C ARG A 83 12.24 2.94 -17.04
N ARG A 84 12.48 2.31 -15.88
CA ARG A 84 13.81 2.24 -15.26
C ARG A 84 14.84 1.50 -16.12
N PHE A 85 14.39 0.51 -16.87
CA PHE A 85 15.26 -0.36 -17.68
C PHE A 85 15.11 -0.10 -19.17
N ASP A 86 14.26 0.85 -19.56
CA ASP A 86 13.89 1.10 -20.97
C ASP A 86 13.50 -0.20 -21.69
N LEU A 87 12.74 -1.06 -20.97
CA LEU A 87 12.41 -2.41 -21.41
C LEU A 87 10.93 -2.52 -21.75
N PHE A 88 10.65 -2.92 -22.98
CA PHE A 88 9.32 -3.35 -23.40
C PHE A 88 9.20 -4.87 -23.32
N VAL A 89 8.14 -5.35 -22.69
CA VAL A 89 7.84 -6.79 -22.57
C VAL A 89 6.47 -7.04 -23.20
N PRO A 90 6.43 -7.74 -24.35
CA PRO A 90 5.17 -8.05 -25.02
C PRO A 90 4.35 -9.06 -24.24
N TRP A 91 3.04 -9.09 -24.44
CA TRP A 91 2.15 -10.03 -23.76
C TRP A 91 2.46 -11.49 -24.07
N SER A 92 3.01 -11.78 -25.25
CA SER A 92 3.46 -13.14 -25.65
C SER A 92 4.50 -13.74 -24.72
N ASP A 93 5.34 -12.90 -24.11
CA ASP A 93 6.39 -13.32 -23.19
C ASP A 93 5.87 -13.54 -21.75
N ILE A 94 4.66 -13.12 -21.46
CA ILE A 94 4.10 -13.12 -20.11
C ILE A 94 3.18 -14.33 -19.92
N SER A 95 3.57 -15.26 -19.05
CA SER A 95 2.77 -16.44 -18.71
C SER A 95 1.71 -16.16 -17.65
N GLY A 96 1.94 -15.19 -16.79
CA GLY A 96 1.01 -14.84 -15.73
C GLY A 96 1.38 -13.55 -15.01
N VAL A 97 0.41 -12.97 -14.32
CA VAL A 97 0.61 -11.76 -13.52
C VAL A 97 -0.10 -11.90 -12.17
N SER A 98 0.61 -11.60 -11.10
CA SER A 98 0.07 -11.68 -9.75
C SER A 98 0.31 -10.40 -8.97
N HIS A 99 -0.70 -9.98 -8.23
CA HIS A 99 -0.59 -8.90 -7.25
C HIS A 99 -0.66 -9.50 -5.85
N PHE A 100 0.35 -9.23 -5.02
CA PHE A 100 0.43 -9.78 -3.68
C PHE A 100 1.25 -8.90 -2.72
N TRP A 101 1.27 -9.30 -1.47
CA TRP A 101 2.01 -8.62 -0.42
C TRP A 101 3.28 -9.39 -0.11
N ILE A 102 4.39 -8.68 -0.07
CA ILE A 102 5.66 -9.22 0.37
C ILE A 102 5.98 -8.67 1.76
N ASN A 103 6.21 -9.59 2.71
CA ASN A 103 6.77 -9.23 3.99
C ASN A 103 8.29 -9.20 3.86
N LYS A 104 8.87 -8.08 4.22
CA LYS A 104 10.33 -7.96 4.34
C LYS A 104 10.70 -7.82 5.80
N ALA A 105 11.62 -8.66 6.26
CA ALA A 105 12.33 -8.47 7.51
C ALA A 105 13.67 -7.79 7.21
N SER A 106 13.94 -6.68 7.83
CA SER A 106 15.21 -5.97 7.69
C SER A 106 15.86 -5.86 9.06
N ASN A 107 17.08 -6.38 9.18
CA ASN A 107 17.91 -6.16 10.36
C ASN A 107 18.54 -4.76 10.25
N PHE A 108 17.99 -3.82 10.99
CA PHE A 108 18.71 -2.59 11.28
C PHE A 108 19.56 -2.80 12.53
N SER A 109 20.65 -2.08 12.67
CA SER A 109 21.66 -2.20 13.75
C SER A 109 21.10 -2.19 15.18
N ARG A 110 19.81 -1.94 15.38
CA ARG A 110 19.12 -1.88 16.68
C ARG A 110 17.80 -2.63 16.77
N GLY A 111 17.46 -3.48 15.80
CA GLY A 111 16.22 -4.26 15.84
C GLY A 111 15.76 -4.80 14.52
N LEU A 112 14.84 -5.75 14.60
CA LEU A 112 14.18 -6.37 13.47
C LEU A 112 12.98 -5.51 13.06
N VAL A 113 13.00 -4.95 11.85
CA VAL A 113 11.88 -4.19 11.31
C VAL A 113 11.16 -5.03 10.26
N PHE A 114 9.87 -5.28 10.49
CA PHE A 114 8.99 -5.92 9.53
C PHE A 114 8.22 -4.87 8.75
N TYR A 115 8.21 -4.99 7.44
CA TYR A 115 7.37 -4.16 6.59
C TYR A 115 6.78 -4.92 5.41
N ASN A 116 5.55 -4.52 5.06
CA ASN A 116 4.82 -5.12 3.95
C ASN A 116 4.87 -4.21 2.74
N ASN A 117 5.21 -4.76 1.59
CA ASN A 117 5.07 -4.07 0.32
C ASN A 117 4.05 -4.79 -0.55
N LYS A 118 3.18 -4.02 -1.18
CA LYS A 118 2.34 -4.54 -2.27
C LYS A 118 3.17 -4.56 -3.53
N CYS A 119 3.10 -5.63 -4.28
CA CYS A 119 3.86 -5.78 -5.51
C CYS A 119 3.03 -6.45 -6.60
N LEU A 120 3.38 -6.13 -7.84
CA LEU A 120 2.90 -6.77 -9.03
C LEU A 120 4.05 -7.55 -9.65
N VAL A 121 3.86 -8.85 -9.86
CA VAL A 121 4.86 -9.72 -10.46
C VAL A 121 4.38 -10.21 -11.82
N PHE A 122 5.22 -10.01 -12.81
CA PHE A 122 5.04 -10.51 -14.16
C PHE A 122 5.93 -11.75 -14.33
N TYR A 123 5.31 -12.91 -14.51
CA TYR A 123 6.00 -14.16 -14.82
C TYR A 123 6.24 -14.23 -16.32
N ARG A 124 7.46 -14.51 -16.72
CA ARG A 124 7.88 -14.56 -18.12
C ARG A 124 8.25 -15.99 -18.50
N ASN A 125 7.95 -16.37 -19.74
CA ASN A 125 8.13 -17.75 -20.18
C ASN A 125 9.62 -18.18 -20.17
N ASN A 126 10.51 -17.36 -20.73
CA ASN A 126 11.93 -17.71 -20.93
C ASN A 126 12.89 -16.76 -20.19
N TYR A 127 12.36 -15.85 -19.36
CA TYR A 127 13.15 -14.81 -18.73
C TYR A 127 12.84 -14.71 -17.25
N LYS A 128 13.70 -14.04 -16.49
CA LYS A 128 13.48 -13.76 -15.08
C LYS A 128 12.18 -12.98 -14.87
N PRO A 129 11.37 -13.35 -13.84
CA PRO A 129 10.19 -12.59 -13.51
C PRO A 129 10.53 -11.16 -13.08
N ILE A 130 9.58 -10.25 -13.29
CA ILE A 130 9.72 -8.84 -12.96
C ILE A 130 8.80 -8.52 -11.78
N CYS A 131 9.36 -8.01 -10.68
CA CYS A 131 8.64 -7.61 -9.48
C CYS A 131 8.62 -6.09 -9.33
N ILE A 132 7.43 -5.49 -9.42
CA ILE A 132 7.23 -4.04 -9.29
C ILE A 132 6.60 -3.75 -7.94
N TYR A 133 7.32 -3.03 -7.07
CA TYR A 133 6.86 -2.70 -5.73
C TYR A 133 5.95 -1.49 -5.68
N ASN A 134 5.11 -1.46 -4.64
CA ASN A 134 4.18 -0.37 -4.35
C ASN A 134 3.23 -0.05 -5.51
N THR A 135 2.67 -1.11 -6.09
CA THR A 135 1.79 -1.00 -7.25
C THR A 135 0.32 -1.13 -6.83
N SER A 136 -0.55 -0.39 -7.52
CA SER A 136 -2.00 -0.49 -7.34
C SER A 136 -2.54 -1.82 -7.88
N LEU A 137 -3.57 -2.35 -7.21
CA LEU A 137 -4.35 -3.47 -7.73
C LEU A 137 -5.00 -3.16 -9.09
N LEU A 138 -5.28 -1.88 -9.38
CA LEU A 138 -5.80 -1.44 -10.68
C LEU A 138 -4.92 -1.88 -11.85
N ALA A 139 -3.60 -1.98 -11.64
CA ALA A 139 -2.69 -2.49 -12.67
C ALA A 139 -3.03 -3.93 -13.08
N LEU A 140 -3.40 -4.79 -12.11
CA LEU A 140 -3.81 -6.16 -12.39
C LEU A 140 -5.14 -6.22 -13.16
N PHE A 141 -6.09 -5.35 -12.83
CA PHE A 141 -7.36 -5.25 -13.58
C PHE A 141 -7.12 -4.81 -15.02
N LEU A 142 -6.23 -3.83 -15.25
CA LEU A 142 -5.90 -3.40 -16.61
C LEU A 142 -5.16 -4.47 -17.41
N VAL A 143 -4.27 -5.23 -16.78
CA VAL A 143 -3.67 -6.41 -17.44
C VAL A 143 -4.75 -7.36 -17.94
N LYS A 144 -5.72 -7.67 -17.08
CA LYS A 144 -6.82 -8.59 -17.45
C LYS A 144 -7.76 -8.00 -18.50
N LEU A 145 -7.91 -6.67 -18.51
CA LEU A 145 -8.72 -5.96 -19.51
C LEU A 145 -8.04 -5.98 -20.90
N PHE A 146 -6.73 -5.72 -20.96
CA PHE A 146 -6.00 -5.70 -22.23
C PHE A 146 -5.69 -7.10 -22.77
N ASN A 147 -5.48 -8.07 -21.88
CA ASN A 147 -5.28 -9.46 -22.26
C ASN A 147 -6.02 -10.40 -21.30
N SER A 148 -7.20 -10.82 -21.71
CA SER A 148 -8.08 -11.71 -20.93
C SER A 148 -7.54 -13.13 -20.77
N GLN A 149 -6.60 -13.58 -21.61
CA GLN A 149 -6.04 -14.93 -21.58
C GLN A 149 -4.97 -15.10 -20.50
N ILE A 150 -4.33 -14.01 -20.05
CA ILE A 150 -3.27 -14.06 -19.05
C ILE A 150 -3.83 -14.58 -17.73
N LYS A 151 -3.16 -15.56 -17.14
CA LYS A 151 -3.46 -16.08 -15.80
C LYS A 151 -3.19 -15.02 -14.76
N THR A 152 -4.16 -14.71 -13.92
CA THR A 152 -4.05 -13.71 -12.85
C THR A 152 -4.64 -14.21 -11.54
N ASN A 153 -4.16 -13.66 -10.42
CA ASN A 153 -4.74 -13.92 -9.10
C ASN A 153 -5.78 -12.85 -8.70
N ILE A 154 -6.50 -12.27 -9.66
CA ILE A 154 -7.39 -11.12 -9.46
C ILE A 154 -8.40 -11.33 -8.31
N MET A 155 -8.99 -12.53 -8.21
CA MET A 155 -9.97 -12.84 -7.15
C MET A 155 -9.36 -12.77 -5.76
N SER A 156 -8.25 -13.48 -5.53
CA SER A 156 -7.59 -13.48 -4.23
C SER A 156 -6.97 -12.13 -3.87
N ALA A 157 -6.43 -11.42 -4.85
CA ALA A 157 -5.89 -10.08 -4.66
C ALA A 157 -6.98 -9.04 -4.35
N SER A 158 -8.14 -9.16 -4.98
CA SER A 158 -9.32 -8.30 -4.71
C SER A 158 -9.87 -8.56 -3.33
N PHE A 159 -10.05 -9.81 -2.95
CA PHE A 159 -10.52 -10.20 -1.62
C PHE A 159 -9.59 -9.68 -0.52
N ALA A 160 -8.28 -9.91 -0.67
CA ALA A 160 -7.28 -9.43 0.28
C ALA A 160 -7.22 -7.90 0.39
N THR A 161 -7.37 -7.22 -0.74
CA THR A 161 -7.41 -5.74 -0.76
C THR A 161 -8.69 -5.22 -0.12
N GLY A 162 -9.84 -5.81 -0.41
CA GLY A 162 -11.12 -5.47 0.19
C GLY A 162 -11.10 -5.66 1.71
N PHE A 163 -10.60 -6.81 2.18
CA PHE A 163 -10.46 -7.07 3.61
C PHE A 163 -9.51 -6.07 4.29
N ASN A 164 -8.40 -5.71 3.65
CA ASN A 164 -7.50 -4.68 4.18
C ASN A 164 -8.14 -3.29 4.23
N ILE A 165 -8.96 -2.93 3.24
CA ILE A 165 -9.71 -1.67 3.25
C ILE A 165 -10.71 -1.67 4.42
N LEU A 166 -11.48 -2.74 4.56
CA LEU A 166 -12.45 -2.90 5.63
C LEU A 166 -11.77 -2.76 7.02
N LEU A 167 -10.65 -3.46 7.21
CA LEU A 167 -9.89 -3.38 8.46
C LEU A 167 -9.34 -1.97 8.73
N ASN A 168 -8.81 -1.29 7.72
CA ASN A 168 -8.35 0.10 7.86
C ASN A 168 -9.51 1.04 8.20
N THR A 169 -10.65 0.87 7.54
CA THR A 169 -11.86 1.67 7.82
C THR A 169 -12.34 1.43 9.24
N SER A 170 -12.36 0.19 9.71
CA SER A 170 -12.73 -0.14 11.10
C SER A 170 -11.77 0.53 12.11
N ILE A 171 -10.46 0.53 11.82
CA ILE A 171 -9.48 1.21 12.68
C ILE A 171 -9.72 2.73 12.69
N VAL A 172 -9.97 3.33 11.52
CA VAL A 172 -10.25 4.78 11.42
C VAL A 172 -11.55 5.13 12.16
N CYS A 173 -12.62 4.36 11.96
CA CYS A 173 -13.88 4.56 12.69
C CYS A 173 -13.67 4.43 14.20
N TYR A 174 -12.95 3.39 14.63
CA TYR A 174 -12.63 3.21 16.04
C TYR A 174 -11.87 4.42 16.61
N LEU A 175 -10.82 4.90 15.94
CA LEU A 175 -10.05 6.07 16.37
C LEU A 175 -10.91 7.36 16.36
N TYR A 176 -11.85 7.47 15.42
CA TYR A 176 -12.77 8.60 15.35
C TYR A 176 -13.70 8.69 16.56
N PHE A 177 -14.26 7.55 16.99
CA PHE A 177 -15.16 7.48 18.12
C PHE A 177 -14.45 7.36 19.48
N LEU A 178 -13.14 7.08 19.47
CA LEU A 178 -12.38 6.91 20.70
C LEU A 178 -12.22 8.24 21.45
N ASP A 179 -12.61 8.23 22.73
CA ASP A 179 -12.19 9.28 23.63
C ASP A 179 -10.80 8.97 24.18
N LEU A 180 -9.80 9.75 23.77
CA LEU A 180 -8.41 9.59 24.23
C LEU A 180 -8.25 9.73 25.75
N LYS A 181 -9.19 10.41 26.41
CA LYS A 181 -9.18 10.56 27.88
C LYS A 181 -9.64 9.31 28.63
N THR A 182 -10.40 8.44 27.96
CA THR A 182 -10.99 7.22 28.56
C THR A 182 -10.37 5.94 28.01
N LEU A 183 -9.12 5.99 27.52
CA LEU A 183 -8.43 4.88 26.91
C LEU A 183 -8.23 3.76 27.94
N SER A 184 -9.08 2.73 27.90
CA SER A 184 -8.89 1.54 28.72
C SER A 184 -7.85 0.61 28.10
N PHE A 185 -7.17 -0.16 28.95
CA PHE A 185 -6.18 -1.16 28.53
C PHE A 185 -6.76 -2.19 27.53
N SER A 186 -8.03 -2.56 27.70
CA SER A 186 -8.73 -3.50 26.82
C SER A 186 -8.85 -2.96 25.39
N TYR A 187 -9.14 -1.68 25.24
CA TYR A 187 -9.21 -1.05 23.92
C TYR A 187 -7.84 -0.97 23.25
N PHE A 188 -6.79 -0.69 24.00
CA PHE A 188 -5.42 -0.73 23.49
C PHE A 188 -5.03 -2.14 23.01
N LEU A 189 -5.36 -3.17 23.79
CA LEU A 189 -5.14 -4.57 23.40
C LEU A 189 -5.89 -4.94 22.11
N LEU A 190 -7.14 -4.53 21.98
CA LEU A 190 -7.93 -4.76 20.76
C LEU A 190 -7.27 -4.11 19.54
N PHE A 191 -6.80 -2.87 19.69
CA PHE A 191 -6.07 -2.19 18.62
C PHE A 191 -4.80 -2.93 18.23
N CYS A 192 -4.00 -3.37 19.21
CA CYS A 192 -2.79 -4.16 18.96
C CYS A 192 -3.09 -5.48 18.25
N LEU A 193 -4.16 -6.18 18.64
CA LEU A 193 -4.60 -7.41 18.02
C LEU A 193 -5.00 -7.21 16.55
N LEU A 194 -5.83 -6.20 16.27
CA LEU A 194 -6.24 -5.86 14.91
C LEU A 194 -5.04 -5.49 14.04
N TYR A 195 -4.10 -4.74 14.60
CA TYR A 195 -2.88 -4.34 13.92
C TYR A 195 -1.96 -5.53 13.64
N PHE A 196 -1.86 -6.48 14.60
CA PHE A 196 -1.13 -7.73 14.43
C PHE A 196 -1.73 -8.59 13.32
N ILE A 197 -3.06 -8.78 13.31
CA ILE A 197 -3.76 -9.49 12.24
C ILE A 197 -3.44 -8.87 10.88
N LYS A 198 -3.49 -7.54 10.80
CA LYS A 198 -3.20 -6.80 9.56
C LYS A 198 -1.77 -6.99 9.06
N ILE A 199 -0.77 -6.94 9.96
CA ILE A 199 0.64 -6.94 9.56
C ILE A 199 1.17 -8.34 9.32
N PHE A 200 0.71 -9.33 10.09
CA PHE A 200 1.27 -10.68 10.07
C PHE A 200 0.33 -11.69 9.43
N ILE A 201 -0.89 -11.83 9.91
CA ILE A 201 -1.78 -12.92 9.53
C ILE A 201 -2.21 -12.81 8.06
N ILE A 202 -2.69 -11.64 7.65
CA ILE A 202 -3.16 -11.45 6.26
C ILE A 202 -2.03 -11.68 5.24
N PRO A 203 -0.84 -11.08 5.37
CA PRO A 203 0.26 -11.33 4.45
C PRO A 203 0.73 -12.79 4.44
N LEU A 204 0.76 -13.46 5.60
CA LEU A 204 1.10 -14.88 5.70
C LEU A 204 0.12 -15.76 4.92
N CYS A 205 -1.19 -15.55 5.13
CA CYS A 205 -2.22 -16.29 4.40
C CYS A 205 -2.13 -16.07 2.89
N LEU A 206 -1.85 -14.82 2.46
CA LEU A 206 -1.70 -14.51 1.05
C LEU A 206 -0.45 -15.16 0.44
N VAL A 207 0.69 -15.10 1.12
CA VAL A 207 1.93 -15.74 0.66
C VAL A 207 1.74 -17.26 0.60
N SER A 208 1.12 -17.86 1.62
CA SER A 208 0.84 -19.29 1.64
C SER A 208 -0.06 -19.73 0.49
N SER A 209 -1.16 -19.02 0.24
CA SER A 209 -2.08 -19.35 -0.86
C SER A 209 -1.45 -19.20 -2.25
N GLN A 210 -0.44 -18.35 -2.39
CA GLN A 210 0.23 -18.10 -3.65
C GLN A 210 1.40 -19.05 -3.91
N ASN A 211 2.11 -19.48 -2.89
CA ASN A 211 3.14 -20.50 -3.03
C ASN A 211 2.61 -21.81 -3.62
N SER A 212 1.36 -22.15 -3.32
CA SER A 212 0.71 -23.33 -3.90
C SER A 212 0.44 -23.18 -5.41
N LYS A 213 0.30 -21.94 -5.92
CA LYS A 213 -0.06 -21.68 -7.33
C LYS A 213 1.11 -21.35 -8.24
N TYR A 214 2.12 -20.67 -7.74
CA TYR A 214 3.19 -20.09 -8.57
C TYR A 214 4.60 -20.60 -8.21
N GLY A 215 4.71 -21.51 -7.23
CA GLY A 215 5.96 -22.16 -6.89
C GLY A 215 6.96 -21.31 -6.11
N PRO A 216 8.19 -21.78 -5.97
CA PRO A 216 9.18 -21.25 -5.04
C PRO A 216 9.77 -19.87 -5.37
N TYR A 217 9.45 -19.29 -6.51
CA TYR A 217 10.05 -18.02 -6.98
C TYR A 217 9.93 -16.86 -6.00
N LEU A 218 8.86 -16.83 -5.21
CA LEU A 218 8.55 -15.70 -4.36
C LEU A 218 9.07 -15.83 -2.93
N VAL A 219 9.16 -17.06 -2.42
CA VAL A 219 9.56 -17.30 -1.03
C VAL A 219 11.06 -17.15 -0.84
N HIS A 220 11.85 -17.65 -1.78
CA HIS A 220 13.31 -17.58 -1.68
C HIS A 220 13.88 -16.18 -1.89
N SER A 221 13.23 -15.36 -2.72
CA SER A 221 13.76 -14.03 -3.04
C SER A 221 13.38 -12.94 -2.05
N SER A 222 12.27 -13.09 -1.32
CA SER A 222 11.73 -12.01 -0.49
C SER A 222 12.13 -12.08 0.98
N PHE A 223 12.37 -13.28 1.54
CA PHE A 223 12.61 -13.43 2.98
C PHE A 223 14.08 -13.46 3.39
N PHE A 224 15.00 -13.98 2.58
CA PHE A 224 16.33 -14.31 3.06
C PHE A 224 17.52 -13.88 2.19
N LYS A 225 17.34 -13.36 0.97
CA LYS A 225 18.48 -12.97 0.13
C LYS A 225 18.30 -11.60 -0.52
N ARG A 226 19.14 -10.66 -0.13
CA ARG A 226 19.36 -9.37 -0.81
C ARG A 226 19.87 -9.54 -2.27
N ASN A 227 20.35 -10.71 -2.62
CA ASN A 227 20.95 -11.08 -3.90
C ASN A 227 20.10 -12.09 -4.65
N ALA A 228 18.79 -11.91 -4.73
CA ALA A 228 17.99 -12.71 -5.63
C ALA A 228 18.34 -12.34 -7.08
N SER A 229 19.35 -13.02 -7.61
CA SER A 229 19.75 -12.95 -9.02
C SER A 229 18.63 -13.38 -9.97
N ASP A 230 17.53 -13.95 -9.43
CA ASP A 230 16.50 -14.64 -10.19
C ASP A 230 15.24 -13.80 -10.44
N VAL A 231 15.18 -12.57 -9.95
CA VAL A 231 14.03 -11.65 -10.13
C VAL A 231 14.53 -10.24 -10.44
N ILE A 232 13.90 -9.59 -11.41
CA ILE A 232 14.17 -8.18 -11.71
C ILE A 232 13.30 -7.31 -10.78
N HIS A 233 13.92 -6.51 -9.92
CA HIS A 233 13.23 -5.63 -8.97
C HIS A 233 13.12 -4.19 -9.48
N VAL A 234 11.87 -3.62 -9.48
CA VAL A 234 11.54 -2.27 -9.97
C VAL A 234 10.87 -1.41 -8.90
#